data_665b3e75e35431ff503ca73b7306d047
#
_entry.id   665b3e75e35431ff503ca73b7306d047
#
_cell.length_a   1.000
_cell.length_b   1.000
_cell.length_c   1.000
_cell.angle_alpha   90.00
_cell.angle_beta   90.00
_cell.angle_gamma   90.00
#
_symmetry.space_group_name_H-M   'P 1'
#
loop_
_entity.id
_entity.type
_entity.pdbx_description
1 polymer ?
#
loop_
_entity_poly.entity_id
_entity_poly.type
_entity_poly.pdbx_seq_one_letter_code
_entity_poly.pdbx_strand_id
1 'polypeptide(L)'
;MNVLVVVAHLRKGGPVDVVFNLCRKIMKRKDIRLSVVTLRKETNDSKLSDFTDLGICVDTLDCSYLDCELRTWVVVRKLSEIVRRKKIDIVHCHTYHPVLIGAKLKCVKLVATLHNRADEDFVNVYGKIVGGYMTRRYYRALRRFDKNIAVSESTAEFYERKLSTVSYVNNGVDVDKFSVISKEAQQKLRLKCHLPTQAIILVSSGRIEREKRYEELLQWFSVFTHTNPNYILLILGDGSRLDACKAMANDKVVFTGRVSNVVDYLQCADYYISNSQSEGMSMAVCEGMSCGLFPILSDIPAHRNVAEGIGGVFLSHPMNICMEEIVRHHTNPHVIHHFIEQNFSIDVMVQGYVQAYYDVMKRL
;
A
#
# COMPACT_ATOMS: atom_id res chain seq x y z
N MET A 1 -27.31 0.72 -3.52
CA MET A 1 -26.46 1.85 -3.08
C MET A 1 -25.50 2.21 -4.20
N ASN A 2 -25.39 3.50 -4.54
CA ASN A 2 -24.51 4.02 -5.59
C ASN A 2 -23.29 4.70 -4.96
N VAL A 3 -22.11 4.20 -5.22
CA VAL A 3 -20.85 4.71 -4.67
C VAL A 3 -19.99 5.30 -5.79
N LEU A 4 -19.50 6.52 -5.60
CA LEU A 4 -18.56 7.19 -6.49
C LEU A 4 -17.19 7.28 -5.82
N VAL A 5 -16.22 6.56 -6.34
CA VAL A 5 -14.83 6.67 -5.90
C VAL A 5 -14.16 7.82 -6.64
N VAL A 6 -13.57 8.75 -5.90
CA VAL A 6 -12.90 9.93 -6.42
C VAL A 6 -11.39 9.84 -6.18
N VAL A 7 -10.63 9.88 -7.26
CA VAL A 7 -9.16 9.88 -7.23
C VAL A 7 -8.61 11.08 -7.99
N ALA A 8 -7.36 11.47 -7.73
CA ALA A 8 -6.73 12.54 -8.49
C ALA A 8 -6.46 12.11 -9.94
N HIS A 9 -5.95 10.92 -10.14
CA HIS A 9 -5.66 10.21 -11.39
C HIS A 9 -5.49 8.73 -11.11
N LEU A 10 -5.46 7.88 -12.15
CA LEU A 10 -5.23 6.42 -12.04
C LEU A 10 -3.77 6.02 -12.33
N ARG A 11 -2.82 6.89 -12.05
CA ARG A 11 -1.39 6.59 -12.17
C ARG A 11 -0.99 5.41 -11.28
N LYS A 12 -0.16 4.49 -11.80
CA LYS A 12 0.34 3.32 -11.06
C LYS A 12 0.92 3.69 -9.70
N GLY A 13 0.43 3.06 -8.64
CA GLY A 13 0.87 3.29 -7.26
C GLY A 13 -0.09 2.72 -6.22
N GLY A 14 0.39 2.54 -4.99
CA GLY A 14 -0.35 1.87 -3.92
C GLY A 14 -1.81 2.34 -3.71
N PRO A 15 -2.10 3.65 -3.61
CA PRO A 15 -3.48 4.11 -3.47
C PRO A 15 -4.40 3.70 -4.62
N VAL A 16 -3.89 3.69 -5.86
CA VAL A 16 -4.66 3.28 -7.05
C VAL A 16 -4.86 1.77 -7.08
N ASP A 17 -3.87 0.99 -6.61
CA ASP A 17 -3.99 -0.46 -6.49
C ASP A 17 -5.08 -0.85 -5.48
N VAL A 18 -5.17 -0.14 -4.36
CA VAL A 18 -6.27 -0.31 -3.37
C VAL A 18 -7.62 -0.02 -4.02
N VAL A 19 -7.76 1.10 -4.75
CA VAL A 19 -9.00 1.45 -5.46
C VAL A 19 -9.34 0.40 -6.51
N PHE A 20 -8.37 -0.05 -7.29
CA PHE A 20 -8.57 -1.08 -8.31
C PHE A 20 -9.11 -2.38 -7.70
N ASN A 21 -8.46 -2.87 -6.65
CA ASN A 21 -8.86 -4.10 -5.97
C ASN A 21 -10.25 -3.98 -5.33
N LEU A 22 -10.54 -2.83 -4.71
CA LEU A 22 -11.86 -2.53 -4.15
C LEU A 22 -12.93 -2.56 -5.26
N CYS A 23 -12.70 -1.88 -6.37
CA CYS A 23 -13.63 -1.83 -7.49
C CYS A 23 -13.85 -3.22 -8.11
N ARG A 24 -12.77 -3.97 -8.40
CA ARG A 24 -12.80 -5.31 -8.99
C ARG A 24 -13.68 -6.29 -8.22
N LYS A 25 -13.64 -6.22 -6.88
CA LYS A 25 -14.43 -7.11 -6.02
C LYS A 25 -15.87 -6.60 -5.82
N ILE A 26 -16.07 -5.29 -5.64
CA ILE A 26 -17.41 -4.71 -5.46
C ILE A 26 -18.26 -4.88 -6.73
N MET A 27 -17.67 -4.82 -7.93
CA MET A 27 -18.39 -5.06 -9.18
C MET A 27 -19.12 -6.41 -9.26
N LYS A 28 -18.67 -7.41 -8.50
CA LYS A 28 -19.34 -8.73 -8.40
C LYS A 28 -20.60 -8.70 -7.51
N ARG A 29 -20.86 -7.60 -6.80
CA ARG A 29 -22.00 -7.43 -5.89
C ARG A 29 -23.18 -6.82 -6.64
N LYS A 30 -24.40 -7.25 -6.28
CA LYS A 30 -25.65 -6.71 -6.86
C LYS A 30 -26.22 -5.53 -6.07
N ASP A 31 -25.81 -5.38 -4.80
CA ASP A 31 -26.33 -4.43 -3.83
C ASP A 31 -25.60 -3.06 -3.88
N ILE A 32 -24.40 -3.00 -4.50
CA ILE A 32 -23.60 -1.79 -4.64
C ILE A 32 -23.27 -1.56 -6.12
N ARG A 33 -23.61 -0.39 -6.63
CA ARG A 33 -23.14 0.10 -7.95
C ARG A 33 -22.00 1.07 -7.73
N LEU A 34 -20.84 0.72 -8.24
CA LEU A 34 -19.63 1.51 -8.07
C LEU A 34 -19.24 2.16 -9.41
N SER A 35 -18.82 3.41 -9.36
CA SER A 35 -18.18 4.12 -10.47
C SER A 35 -16.97 4.90 -9.95
N VAL A 36 -16.06 5.23 -10.85
CA VAL A 36 -14.82 5.97 -10.53
C VAL A 36 -14.84 7.30 -11.26
N VAL A 37 -14.30 8.34 -10.64
CA VAL A 37 -14.02 9.61 -11.32
C VAL A 37 -12.61 10.06 -11.03
N THR A 38 -11.90 10.48 -12.07
CA THR A 38 -10.59 11.12 -11.94
C THR A 38 -10.73 12.63 -12.06
N LEU A 39 -10.07 13.38 -11.18
CA LEU A 39 -10.12 14.84 -11.20
C LEU A 39 -9.22 15.43 -12.28
N ARG A 40 -8.09 14.82 -12.53
CA ARG A 40 -7.03 15.30 -13.41
C ARG A 40 -6.93 14.44 -14.67
N LYS A 41 -6.33 15.01 -15.71
CA LYS A 41 -6.03 14.28 -16.95
C LYS A 41 -5.14 13.08 -16.67
N GLU A 42 -5.47 11.95 -17.29
CA GLU A 42 -4.69 10.73 -17.20
C GLU A 42 -3.36 10.86 -17.96
N THR A 43 -2.36 10.11 -17.49
CA THR A 43 -1.00 10.08 -18.04
C THR A 43 -0.71 8.73 -18.69
N ASN A 44 0.40 8.62 -19.41
CA ASN A 44 0.77 7.38 -20.12
C ASN A 44 1.00 6.17 -19.18
N ASP A 45 1.27 6.41 -17.90
CA ASP A 45 1.42 5.39 -16.85
C ASP A 45 0.12 5.12 -16.08
N SER A 46 -1.03 5.55 -16.62
CA SER A 46 -2.36 5.31 -16.03
C SER A 46 -2.76 3.84 -16.14
N LYS A 47 -3.52 3.39 -15.14
CA LYS A 47 -4.24 2.11 -15.12
C LYS A 47 -5.67 2.21 -15.70
N LEU A 48 -6.01 3.27 -16.41
CA LEU A 48 -7.37 3.48 -16.90
C LEU A 48 -7.88 2.28 -17.71
N SER A 49 -7.04 1.69 -18.59
CA SER A 49 -7.36 0.48 -19.33
C SER A 49 -7.72 -0.69 -18.41
N ASP A 50 -6.95 -0.90 -17.33
CA ASP A 50 -7.22 -2.00 -16.39
C ASP A 50 -8.62 -1.89 -15.77
N PHE A 51 -9.08 -0.66 -15.48
CA PHE A 51 -10.42 -0.40 -14.96
C PHE A 51 -11.51 -0.62 -16.02
N THR A 52 -11.31 -0.08 -17.22
CA THR A 52 -12.31 -0.18 -18.31
C THR A 52 -12.47 -1.61 -18.82
N ASP A 53 -11.39 -2.39 -18.89
CA ASP A 53 -11.39 -3.80 -19.32
C ASP A 53 -12.18 -4.69 -18.33
N LEU A 54 -12.26 -4.28 -17.06
CA LEU A 54 -13.15 -4.91 -16.07
C LEU A 54 -14.61 -4.41 -16.13
N GLY A 55 -14.94 -3.50 -17.06
CA GLY A 55 -16.27 -2.90 -17.16
C GLY A 55 -16.58 -1.85 -16.08
N ILE A 56 -15.55 -1.34 -15.38
CA ILE A 56 -15.73 -0.29 -14.39
C ILE A 56 -15.94 1.04 -15.11
N CYS A 57 -17.08 1.71 -14.82
CA CYS A 57 -17.37 3.03 -15.39
C CYS A 57 -16.45 4.09 -14.79
N VAL A 58 -15.59 4.69 -15.61
CA VAL A 58 -14.67 5.77 -15.23
C VAL A 58 -15.04 7.04 -15.95
N ASP A 59 -15.38 8.12 -15.21
CA ASP A 59 -15.51 9.48 -15.74
C ASP A 59 -14.19 10.24 -15.50
N THR A 60 -13.79 11.11 -16.43
CA THR A 60 -12.62 11.98 -16.27
C THR A 60 -13.07 13.44 -16.31
N LEU A 61 -12.62 14.26 -15.35
CA LEU A 61 -12.95 15.69 -15.31
C LEU A 61 -11.96 16.55 -16.08
N ASP A 62 -10.79 16.02 -16.38
CA ASP A 62 -9.68 16.66 -17.09
C ASP A 62 -9.30 18.05 -16.54
N CYS A 63 -9.36 18.20 -15.21
CA CYS A 63 -9.00 19.43 -14.55
C CYS A 63 -7.47 19.55 -14.39
N SER A 64 -6.96 20.77 -14.46
CA SER A 64 -5.54 21.04 -14.18
C SER A 64 -5.25 20.99 -12.67
N TYR A 65 -3.96 20.94 -12.31
CA TYR A 65 -3.53 21.10 -10.92
C TYR A 65 -4.02 22.42 -10.31
N LEU A 66 -3.95 23.50 -11.08
CA LEU A 66 -4.41 24.83 -10.65
C LEU A 66 -5.92 24.88 -10.42
N ASP A 67 -6.71 24.14 -11.20
CA ASP A 67 -8.16 24.04 -10.97
C ASP A 67 -8.45 23.38 -9.61
N CYS A 68 -7.69 22.31 -9.28
CA CYS A 68 -7.84 21.62 -8.00
C CYS A 68 -7.38 22.46 -6.80
N GLU A 69 -6.45 23.39 -6.96
CA GLU A 69 -5.92 24.23 -5.89
C GLU A 69 -6.64 25.60 -5.77
N LEU A 70 -6.77 26.32 -6.87
CA LEU A 70 -7.22 27.71 -6.87
C LEU A 70 -8.67 27.88 -7.36
N ARG A 71 -9.08 27.10 -8.35
CA ARG A 71 -10.43 27.18 -8.96
C ARG A 71 -11.30 26.00 -8.56
N THR A 72 -11.22 25.58 -7.30
CA THR A 72 -11.91 24.38 -6.78
C THR A 72 -13.41 24.38 -7.07
N TRP A 73 -14.05 25.54 -7.21
CA TRP A 73 -15.46 25.67 -7.54
C TRP A 73 -15.81 25.07 -8.92
N VAL A 74 -14.90 25.14 -9.90
CA VAL A 74 -15.08 24.52 -11.24
C VAL A 74 -15.14 23.00 -11.09
N VAL A 75 -14.18 22.43 -10.32
CA VAL A 75 -14.10 20.97 -10.10
C VAL A 75 -15.31 20.48 -9.30
N VAL A 76 -15.69 21.22 -8.25
CA VAL A 76 -16.88 20.91 -7.44
C VAL A 76 -18.15 20.91 -8.28
N ARG A 77 -18.32 21.89 -9.18
CA ARG A 77 -19.47 21.95 -10.08
C ARG A 77 -19.55 20.70 -10.97
N LYS A 78 -18.47 20.37 -11.68
CA LYS A 78 -18.39 19.17 -12.55
C LYS A 78 -18.66 17.89 -11.75
N LEU A 79 -18.05 17.74 -10.57
CA LEU A 79 -18.26 16.57 -9.72
C LEU A 79 -19.71 16.50 -9.20
N SER A 80 -20.31 17.62 -8.82
CA SER A 80 -21.71 17.67 -8.38
C SER A 80 -22.70 17.29 -9.49
N GLU A 81 -22.38 17.59 -10.75
CA GLU A 81 -23.18 17.15 -11.90
C GLU A 81 -23.16 15.63 -12.06
N ILE A 82 -22.00 14.98 -11.88
CA ILE A 82 -21.87 13.50 -11.89
C ILE A 82 -22.65 12.90 -10.73
N VAL A 83 -22.46 13.43 -9.51
CA VAL A 83 -23.17 12.98 -8.30
C VAL A 83 -24.67 12.96 -8.51
N ARG A 84 -25.22 14.06 -9.05
CA ARG A 84 -26.65 14.18 -9.34
C ARG A 84 -27.11 13.24 -10.46
N ARG A 85 -26.39 13.23 -11.60
CA ARG A 85 -26.72 12.40 -12.78
C ARG A 85 -26.76 10.91 -12.45
N LYS A 86 -25.80 10.43 -11.66
CA LYS A 86 -25.67 9.01 -11.27
C LYS A 86 -26.42 8.67 -9.99
N LYS A 87 -27.12 9.63 -9.36
CA LYS A 87 -27.83 9.45 -8.08
C LYS A 87 -26.92 8.81 -7.02
N ILE A 88 -25.75 9.42 -6.80
CA ILE A 88 -24.73 8.91 -5.89
C ILE A 88 -25.17 9.09 -4.44
N ASP A 89 -25.11 8.01 -3.66
CA ASP A 89 -25.39 7.99 -2.22
C ASP A 89 -24.14 8.31 -1.40
N ILE A 90 -22.97 7.79 -1.82
CA ILE A 90 -21.69 7.95 -1.14
C ILE A 90 -20.62 8.41 -2.13
N VAL A 91 -19.88 9.46 -1.77
CA VAL A 91 -18.63 9.86 -2.44
C VAL A 91 -17.46 9.42 -1.57
N HIS A 92 -16.62 8.53 -2.10
CA HIS A 92 -15.45 8.00 -1.44
C HIS A 92 -14.18 8.60 -2.04
N CYS A 93 -13.49 9.42 -1.26
CA CYS A 93 -12.33 10.19 -1.70
C CYS A 93 -11.01 9.53 -1.28
N HIS A 94 -10.07 9.45 -2.22
CA HIS A 94 -8.71 9.00 -1.96
C HIS A 94 -7.71 10.13 -2.24
N THR A 95 -6.74 10.32 -1.36
CA THR A 95 -5.68 11.32 -1.48
C THR A 95 -6.10 12.79 -1.31
N TYR A 96 -5.15 13.72 -1.42
CA TYR A 96 -5.29 15.11 -1.03
C TYR A 96 -6.38 15.88 -1.79
N HIS A 97 -6.26 16.02 -3.13
CA HIS A 97 -7.20 16.83 -3.91
C HIS A 97 -8.63 16.30 -3.86
N PRO A 98 -8.89 14.98 -4.04
CA PRO A 98 -10.23 14.43 -3.87
C PRO A 98 -10.88 14.76 -2.53
N VAL A 99 -10.13 14.70 -1.43
CA VAL A 99 -10.63 15.05 -0.10
C VAL A 99 -10.97 16.54 -0.02
N LEU A 100 -10.12 17.44 -0.54
CA LEU A 100 -10.42 18.88 -0.54
C LEU A 100 -11.65 19.24 -1.37
N ILE A 101 -11.85 18.57 -2.51
CA ILE A 101 -12.99 18.79 -3.40
C ILE A 101 -14.25 18.14 -2.82
N GLY A 102 -14.16 16.87 -2.38
CA GLY A 102 -15.25 16.13 -1.77
C GLY A 102 -15.87 16.85 -0.58
N ALA A 103 -15.02 17.43 0.30
CA ALA A 103 -15.47 18.21 1.46
C ALA A 103 -16.38 19.41 1.12
N LYS A 104 -16.45 19.83 -0.14
CA LYS A 104 -17.30 20.94 -0.60
C LYS A 104 -18.63 20.48 -1.19
N LEU A 105 -18.83 19.18 -1.38
CA LEU A 105 -20.09 18.62 -1.84
C LEU A 105 -21.16 18.74 -0.76
N LYS A 106 -22.42 18.79 -1.21
CA LYS A 106 -23.61 18.85 -0.34
C LYS A 106 -24.57 17.71 -0.69
N CYS A 107 -25.40 17.34 0.25
CA CYS A 107 -26.47 16.34 0.06
C CYS A 107 -25.99 14.96 -0.42
N VAL A 108 -24.80 14.54 0.01
CA VAL A 108 -24.23 13.22 -0.26
C VAL A 108 -23.36 12.82 0.93
N LYS A 109 -23.32 11.53 1.26
CA LYS A 109 -22.45 11.00 2.31
C LYS A 109 -20.99 10.98 1.85
N LEU A 110 -20.07 11.31 2.74
CA LEU A 110 -18.65 11.46 2.44
C LEU A 110 -17.80 10.45 3.21
N VAL A 111 -17.02 9.65 2.49
CA VAL A 111 -16.03 8.72 3.03
C VAL A 111 -14.64 9.08 2.50
N ALA A 112 -13.62 9.05 3.34
CA ALA A 112 -12.22 9.25 2.93
C ALA A 112 -11.36 8.06 3.31
N THR A 113 -10.43 7.64 2.43
CA THR A 113 -9.34 6.72 2.78
C THR A 113 -8.06 7.49 3.05
N LEU A 114 -7.46 7.20 4.21
CA LEU A 114 -6.23 7.80 4.72
C LEU A 114 -5.08 6.81 4.48
N HIS A 115 -4.29 7.03 3.42
CA HIS A 115 -3.25 6.08 2.98
C HIS A 115 -1.96 6.18 3.78
N ASN A 116 -1.62 7.38 4.28
CA ASN A 116 -0.37 7.66 4.98
C ASN A 116 -0.62 8.70 6.08
N ARG A 117 0.41 8.99 6.88
CA ARG A 117 0.40 10.08 7.86
C ARG A 117 0.65 11.41 7.16
N ALA A 118 -0.41 12.17 6.92
CA ALA A 118 -0.36 13.42 6.15
C ALA A 118 0.66 14.45 6.70
N ASP A 119 0.85 14.51 8.00
CA ASP A 119 1.79 15.44 8.65
C ASP A 119 3.24 15.13 8.26
N GLU A 120 3.59 13.85 8.19
CA GLU A 120 4.92 13.39 7.81
C GLU A 120 5.10 13.50 6.29
N ASP A 121 4.17 12.98 5.51
CA ASP A 121 4.26 12.93 4.05
C ASP A 121 4.35 14.31 3.41
N PHE A 122 3.43 15.23 3.76
CA PHE A 122 3.42 16.54 3.13
C PHE A 122 4.66 17.37 3.54
N VAL A 123 5.11 17.25 4.79
CA VAL A 123 6.32 17.94 5.25
C VAL A 123 7.57 17.35 4.61
N ASN A 124 7.66 16.03 4.46
CA ASN A 124 8.81 15.39 3.82
C ASN A 124 8.92 15.73 2.33
N VAL A 125 7.77 15.82 1.62
CA VAL A 125 7.76 16.11 0.17
C VAL A 125 7.84 17.59 -0.14
N TYR A 126 7.14 18.45 0.63
CA TYR A 126 6.98 19.89 0.29
C TYR A 126 7.65 20.83 1.29
N GLY A 127 8.35 20.29 2.30
CA GLY A 127 8.98 21.08 3.36
C GLY A 127 8.00 21.57 4.43
N LYS A 128 8.55 22.12 5.52
CA LYS A 128 7.77 22.46 6.73
C LYS A 128 6.65 23.49 6.49
N ILE A 129 6.91 24.53 5.67
CA ILE A 129 5.94 25.62 5.46
C ILE A 129 4.79 25.15 4.57
N VAL A 130 5.09 24.69 3.35
CA VAL A 130 4.09 24.26 2.37
C VAL A 130 3.38 23.00 2.86
N GLY A 131 4.14 22.00 3.32
CA GLY A 131 3.57 20.77 3.88
C GLY A 131 2.69 21.02 5.09
N GLY A 132 3.07 21.90 6.01
CA GLY A 132 2.25 22.28 7.16
C GLY A 132 0.95 22.99 6.76
N TYR A 133 0.98 23.85 5.74
CA TYR A 133 -0.22 24.47 5.18
C TYR A 133 -1.16 23.42 4.53
N MET A 134 -0.60 22.50 3.74
CA MET A 134 -1.36 21.41 3.12
C MET A 134 -2.00 20.50 4.18
N THR A 135 -1.25 20.12 5.21
CA THR A 135 -1.73 19.35 6.36
C THR A 135 -2.93 20.00 7.03
N ARG A 136 -2.84 21.30 7.34
CA ARG A 136 -3.93 22.05 7.96
C ARG A 136 -5.20 22.08 7.11
N ARG A 137 -5.05 22.28 5.79
CA ARG A 137 -6.19 22.25 4.85
C ARG A 137 -6.82 20.87 4.78
N TYR A 138 -6.00 19.82 4.74
CA TYR A 138 -6.42 18.43 4.68
C TYR A 138 -7.25 18.03 5.91
N TYR A 139 -6.77 18.31 7.11
CA TYR A 139 -7.52 18.06 8.34
C TYR A 139 -8.83 18.84 8.43
N ARG A 140 -8.84 20.11 7.97
CA ARG A 140 -10.08 20.90 7.90
C ARG A 140 -11.10 20.26 6.96
N ALA A 141 -10.66 19.70 5.86
CA ALA A 141 -11.53 18.99 4.91
C ALA A 141 -12.04 17.68 5.51
N LEU A 142 -11.15 16.84 6.10
CA LEU A 142 -11.52 15.56 6.70
C LEU A 142 -12.57 15.66 7.81
N ARG A 143 -12.59 16.76 8.58
CA ARG A 143 -13.63 17.00 9.59
C ARG A 143 -15.04 17.12 9.04
N ARG A 144 -15.20 17.22 7.72
CA ARG A 144 -16.50 17.28 7.05
C ARG A 144 -16.97 15.91 6.55
N PHE A 145 -16.15 14.91 6.66
CA PHE A 145 -16.47 13.55 6.22
C PHE A 145 -17.25 12.79 7.29
N ASP A 146 -18.26 12.05 6.85
CA ASP A 146 -19.07 11.18 7.71
C ASP A 146 -18.23 10.04 8.29
N LYS A 147 -17.23 9.57 7.52
CA LYS A 147 -16.28 8.53 7.93
C LYS A 147 -14.90 8.73 7.31
N ASN A 148 -13.87 8.61 8.13
CA ASN A 148 -12.47 8.58 7.72
C ASN A 148 -11.92 7.17 7.96
N ILE A 149 -11.42 6.49 6.94
CA ILE A 149 -10.96 5.10 7.02
C ILE A 149 -9.45 5.08 6.80
N ALA A 150 -8.69 4.76 7.83
CA ALA A 150 -7.25 4.55 7.74
C ALA A 150 -6.94 3.15 7.16
N VAL A 151 -5.81 3.02 6.47
CA VAL A 151 -5.40 1.76 5.82
C VAL A 151 -4.75 0.76 6.78
N SER A 152 -4.58 1.12 8.04
CA SER A 152 -4.06 0.28 9.12
C SER A 152 -4.48 0.83 10.48
N GLU A 153 -4.44 -0.01 11.51
CA GLU A 153 -4.70 0.38 12.89
C GLU A 153 -3.76 1.49 13.35
N SER A 154 -2.46 1.35 13.14
CA SER A 154 -1.46 2.36 13.50
C SER A 154 -1.65 3.71 12.81
N THR A 155 -2.20 3.71 11.58
CA THR A 155 -2.58 4.93 10.89
C THR A 155 -3.87 5.52 11.49
N ALA A 156 -4.83 4.68 11.91
CA ALA A 156 -6.04 5.16 12.60
C ALA A 156 -5.71 5.85 13.91
N GLU A 157 -4.92 5.22 14.78
CA GLU A 157 -4.46 5.79 16.05
C GLU A 157 -3.79 7.17 15.89
N PHE A 158 -3.00 7.34 14.82
CA PHE A 158 -2.39 8.62 14.49
C PHE A 158 -3.43 9.71 14.22
N TYR A 159 -4.50 9.37 13.46
CA TYR A 159 -5.55 10.33 13.09
C TYR A 159 -6.60 10.54 14.19
N GLU A 160 -6.88 9.56 15.03
CA GLU A 160 -7.86 9.65 16.13
C GLU A 160 -7.53 10.77 17.13
N ARG A 161 -6.26 11.09 17.29
CA ARG A 161 -5.81 12.24 18.07
C ARG A 161 -6.29 13.60 17.54
N LYS A 162 -6.78 13.67 16.30
CA LYS A 162 -7.11 14.91 15.58
C LYS A 162 -8.50 14.91 14.93
N LEU A 163 -9.12 13.74 14.77
CA LEU A 163 -10.39 13.52 14.08
C LEU A 163 -11.27 12.57 14.93
N SER A 164 -12.57 12.84 14.96
CA SER A 164 -13.54 12.06 15.76
C SER A 164 -14.21 10.90 15.02
N THR A 165 -14.05 10.81 13.68
CA THR A 165 -14.78 9.85 12.84
C THR A 165 -13.81 8.90 12.12
N VAL A 166 -12.78 8.43 12.83
CA VAL A 166 -11.77 7.53 12.29
C VAL A 166 -12.14 6.08 12.60
N SER A 167 -11.86 5.20 11.68
CA SER A 167 -11.77 3.76 11.84
C SER A 167 -10.68 3.24 10.90
N TYR A 168 -10.38 1.95 10.94
CA TYR A 168 -9.46 1.40 9.94
C TYR A 168 -10.07 0.22 9.18
N VAL A 169 -9.53 0.02 7.99
CA VAL A 169 -9.68 -1.16 7.16
C VAL A 169 -8.30 -1.45 6.58
N ASN A 170 -7.70 -2.55 6.99
CA ASN A 170 -6.40 -2.94 6.47
C ASN A 170 -6.45 -3.08 4.95
N ASN A 171 -5.40 -2.61 4.26
CA ASN A 171 -5.26 -2.87 2.82
C ASN A 171 -5.15 -4.37 2.56
N GLY A 172 -5.67 -4.81 1.42
CA GLY A 172 -5.70 -6.22 1.06
C GLY A 172 -4.69 -6.61 -0.01
N VAL A 173 -4.05 -7.76 0.18
CA VAL A 173 -3.18 -8.43 -0.80
C VAL A 173 -3.98 -9.48 -1.61
N ASP A 174 -3.59 -9.68 -2.86
CA ASP A 174 -4.14 -10.73 -3.73
C ASP A 174 -3.48 -12.08 -3.39
N VAL A 175 -4.09 -12.81 -2.46
CA VAL A 175 -3.56 -14.07 -1.92
C VAL A 175 -3.55 -15.21 -2.96
N ASP A 176 -4.40 -15.14 -3.99
CA ASP A 176 -4.38 -16.08 -5.10
C ASP A 176 -3.14 -15.87 -5.97
N LYS A 177 -2.75 -14.62 -6.20
CA LYS A 177 -1.56 -14.25 -6.95
C LYS A 177 -0.28 -14.47 -6.15
N PHE A 178 -0.25 -14.03 -4.90
CA PHE A 178 0.87 -14.17 -3.99
C PHE A 178 0.65 -15.41 -3.11
N SER A 179 0.95 -16.58 -3.63
CA SER A 179 0.69 -17.86 -2.96
C SER A 179 1.97 -18.65 -2.70
N VAL A 180 1.89 -19.58 -1.77
CA VAL A 180 2.98 -20.52 -1.49
C VAL A 180 3.11 -21.51 -2.65
N ILE A 181 4.34 -21.80 -3.06
CA ILE A 181 4.64 -22.82 -4.08
C ILE A 181 5.45 -23.97 -3.47
N SER A 182 5.50 -25.12 -4.18
CA SER A 182 6.30 -26.25 -3.73
C SER A 182 7.80 -25.96 -3.85
N LYS A 183 8.63 -26.69 -3.11
CA LYS A 183 10.09 -26.57 -3.17
C LYS A 183 10.64 -26.86 -4.57
N GLU A 184 10.05 -27.81 -5.30
CA GLU A 184 10.43 -28.15 -6.67
C GLU A 184 10.10 -27.00 -7.63
N ALA A 185 8.93 -26.36 -7.45
CA ALA A 185 8.54 -25.17 -8.21
C ALA A 185 9.45 -23.98 -7.91
N GLN A 186 9.82 -23.77 -6.63
CA GLN A 186 10.76 -22.74 -6.20
C GLN A 186 12.13 -22.92 -6.88
N GLN A 187 12.68 -24.14 -6.89
CA GLN A 187 13.98 -24.42 -7.54
C GLN A 187 13.94 -24.14 -9.05
N LYS A 188 12.87 -24.57 -9.76
CA LYS A 188 12.68 -24.26 -11.17
C LYS A 188 12.59 -22.75 -11.42
N LEU A 189 11.89 -22.03 -10.55
CA LEU A 189 11.72 -20.59 -10.64
C LEU A 189 13.04 -19.85 -10.38
N ARG A 190 13.87 -20.31 -9.42
CA ARG A 190 15.21 -19.77 -9.18
C ARG A 190 16.09 -19.88 -10.44
N LEU A 191 16.08 -21.03 -11.14
CA LEU A 191 16.80 -21.19 -12.41
C LEU A 191 16.31 -20.19 -13.48
N LYS A 192 14.99 -20.03 -13.61
CA LYS A 192 14.39 -19.06 -14.54
C LYS A 192 14.79 -17.61 -14.22
N CYS A 193 14.89 -17.28 -12.94
CA CYS A 193 15.29 -15.95 -12.45
C CYS A 193 16.82 -15.77 -12.35
N HIS A 194 17.63 -16.74 -12.80
CA HIS A 194 19.09 -16.75 -12.70
C HIS A 194 19.60 -16.59 -11.26
N LEU A 195 18.88 -17.20 -10.30
CA LEU A 195 19.21 -17.18 -8.87
C LEU A 195 19.81 -18.55 -8.45
N PRO A 196 20.74 -18.59 -7.49
CA PRO A 196 21.30 -19.83 -7.00
C PRO A 196 20.26 -20.72 -6.32
N THR A 197 20.22 -22.00 -6.71
CA THR A 197 19.21 -22.97 -6.20
C THR A 197 19.46 -23.40 -4.74
N GLN A 198 20.72 -23.35 -4.27
CA GLN A 198 21.12 -23.83 -2.95
C GLN A 198 21.32 -22.70 -1.92
N ALA A 199 21.29 -21.43 -2.34
CA ALA A 199 21.44 -20.30 -1.44
C ALA A 199 20.18 -20.07 -0.60
N ILE A 200 20.36 -19.47 0.59
CA ILE A 200 19.27 -18.91 1.40
C ILE A 200 19.06 -17.47 0.94
N ILE A 201 17.88 -17.17 0.45
CA ILE A 201 17.58 -15.87 -0.15
C ILE A 201 16.68 -15.03 0.78
N LEU A 202 17.23 -13.90 1.24
CA LEU A 202 16.44 -12.84 1.86
C LEU A 202 15.98 -11.88 0.76
N VAL A 203 14.70 -11.54 0.73
CA VAL A 203 14.16 -10.59 -0.27
C VAL A 203 13.61 -9.34 0.42
N SER A 204 13.86 -8.20 -0.20
CA SER A 204 13.24 -6.92 0.15
C SER A 204 12.68 -6.28 -1.11
N SER A 205 11.47 -5.73 -1.04
CA SER A 205 10.83 -5.10 -2.19
C SER A 205 10.25 -3.73 -1.85
N GLY A 206 10.36 -2.77 -2.77
CA GLY A 206 9.82 -1.43 -2.60
C GLY A 206 10.65 -0.35 -3.30
N ARG A 207 10.27 0.91 -3.08
CA ARG A 207 11.04 2.06 -3.57
C ARG A 207 12.35 2.17 -2.79
N ILE A 208 13.46 2.36 -3.47
CA ILE A 208 14.77 2.52 -2.82
C ILE A 208 14.94 4.00 -2.45
N GLU A 209 14.29 4.39 -1.36
CA GLU A 209 14.26 5.74 -0.81
C GLU A 209 14.78 5.76 0.63
N ARG A 210 15.09 6.97 1.14
CA ARG A 210 15.72 7.14 2.46
C ARG A 210 14.94 6.47 3.60
N GLU A 211 13.62 6.55 3.59
CA GLU A 211 12.76 5.96 4.62
C GLU A 211 12.80 4.43 4.68
N LYS A 212 13.30 3.78 3.62
CA LYS A 212 13.46 2.31 3.57
C LYS A 212 14.77 1.82 4.17
N ARG A 213 15.75 2.70 4.42
CA ARG A 213 17.03 2.42 5.08
C ARG A 213 17.80 1.23 4.47
N TYR A 214 17.82 1.14 3.13
CA TYR A 214 18.56 0.07 2.46
C TYR A 214 20.07 0.14 2.72
N GLU A 215 20.65 1.32 2.89
CA GLU A 215 22.06 1.48 3.18
C GLU A 215 22.45 0.78 4.49
N GLU A 216 21.64 0.90 5.55
CA GLU A 216 21.86 0.22 6.82
C GLU A 216 21.71 -1.30 6.67
N LEU A 217 20.72 -1.75 5.89
CA LEU A 217 20.52 -3.16 5.58
C LEU A 217 21.75 -3.74 4.85
N LEU A 218 22.31 -3.03 3.88
CA LEU A 218 23.49 -3.44 3.14
C LEU A 218 24.75 -3.48 4.00
N GLN A 219 24.93 -2.51 4.90
CA GLN A 219 26.04 -2.49 5.86
C GLN A 219 26.00 -3.74 6.76
N TRP A 220 24.84 -4.03 7.36
CA TRP A 220 24.65 -5.23 8.15
C TRP A 220 24.90 -6.49 7.31
N PHE A 221 24.32 -6.59 6.12
CA PHE A 221 24.42 -7.77 5.26
C PHE A 221 25.86 -8.04 4.80
N SER A 222 26.64 -7.00 4.52
CA SER A 222 28.04 -7.12 4.17
C SER A 222 28.85 -7.79 5.28
N VAL A 223 28.66 -7.40 6.54
CA VAL A 223 29.32 -8.02 7.69
C VAL A 223 28.83 -9.46 7.91
N PHE A 224 27.52 -9.66 7.83
CA PHE A 224 26.87 -10.94 8.02
C PHE A 224 27.39 -12.02 7.04
N THR A 225 27.60 -11.67 5.78
CA THR A 225 28.04 -12.64 4.75
C THR A 225 29.49 -13.09 4.87
N HIS A 226 30.34 -12.41 5.67
CA HIS A 226 31.69 -12.89 5.95
C HIS A 226 31.69 -14.26 6.66
N THR A 227 30.75 -14.49 7.54
CA THR A 227 30.60 -15.77 8.26
C THR A 227 29.50 -16.66 7.69
N ASN A 228 28.66 -16.12 6.80
CA ASN A 228 27.48 -16.79 6.22
C ASN A 228 27.48 -16.68 4.68
N PRO A 229 28.45 -17.32 3.97
CA PRO A 229 28.64 -17.07 2.53
C PRO A 229 27.53 -17.65 1.64
N ASN A 230 26.63 -18.48 2.19
CA ASN A 230 25.52 -19.10 1.44
C ASN A 230 24.25 -18.24 1.39
N TYR A 231 24.28 -17.03 1.96
CA TYR A 231 23.15 -16.12 1.93
C TYR A 231 23.25 -15.14 0.77
N ILE A 232 22.08 -14.79 0.22
CA ILE A 232 21.91 -13.75 -0.83
C ILE A 232 20.84 -12.77 -0.39
N LEU A 233 21.09 -11.49 -0.63
CA LEU A 233 20.08 -10.43 -0.47
C LEU A 233 19.57 -10.00 -1.85
N LEU A 234 18.28 -10.21 -2.08
CA LEU A 234 17.60 -9.84 -3.31
C LEU A 234 16.79 -8.57 -3.07
N ILE A 235 17.09 -7.50 -3.80
CA ILE A 235 16.43 -6.21 -3.68
C ILE A 235 15.63 -5.90 -4.96
N LEU A 236 14.29 -5.83 -4.81
CA LEU A 236 13.35 -5.56 -5.90
C LEU A 236 12.88 -4.11 -5.82
N GLY A 237 13.25 -3.31 -6.79
CA GLY A 237 12.77 -1.93 -6.85
C GLY A 237 13.76 -0.95 -7.43
N ASP A 238 13.31 0.30 -7.45
CA ASP A 238 14.06 1.44 -7.98
C ASP A 238 13.79 2.67 -7.09
N GLY A 239 14.65 3.67 -7.16
CA GLY A 239 14.48 4.89 -6.36
C GLY A 239 15.72 5.77 -6.35
N SER A 240 15.61 6.92 -5.70
CA SER A 240 16.66 7.94 -5.68
C SER A 240 17.97 7.48 -5.00
N ARG A 241 17.91 6.41 -4.20
CA ARG A 241 19.06 5.87 -3.46
C ARG A 241 19.69 4.63 -4.12
N LEU A 242 19.18 4.17 -5.28
CA LEU A 242 19.63 2.92 -5.91
C LEU A 242 21.14 2.92 -6.21
N ASP A 243 21.67 3.98 -6.79
CA ASP A 243 23.10 4.04 -7.15
C ASP A 243 24.00 4.05 -5.92
N ALA A 244 23.61 4.78 -4.87
CA ALA A 244 24.30 4.73 -3.59
C ALA A 244 24.30 3.33 -2.96
N CYS A 245 23.15 2.64 -3.00
CA CYS A 245 23.03 1.26 -2.53
C CYS A 245 23.90 0.30 -3.33
N LYS A 246 23.93 0.40 -4.65
CA LYS A 246 24.78 -0.43 -5.51
C LYS A 246 26.27 -0.25 -5.23
N ALA A 247 26.69 0.99 -4.94
CA ALA A 247 28.08 1.28 -4.61
C ALA A 247 28.54 0.66 -3.28
N MET A 248 27.62 0.35 -2.37
CA MET A 248 27.89 -0.26 -1.05
C MET A 248 27.76 -1.78 -1.04
N ALA A 249 27.14 -2.34 -2.07
CA ALA A 249 26.79 -3.76 -2.12
C ALA A 249 28.03 -4.64 -2.43
N ASN A 250 28.08 -5.82 -1.81
CA ASN A 250 29.01 -6.88 -2.19
C ASN A 250 28.42 -7.82 -3.25
N ASP A 251 29.16 -8.83 -3.66
CA ASP A 251 28.77 -9.82 -4.69
C ASP A 251 27.58 -10.73 -4.29
N LYS A 252 27.15 -10.70 -3.03
CA LYS A 252 25.99 -11.43 -2.50
C LYS A 252 24.68 -10.65 -2.58
N VAL A 253 24.70 -9.42 -3.10
CA VAL A 253 23.51 -8.58 -3.26
C VAL A 253 23.10 -8.53 -4.72
N VAL A 254 21.84 -8.86 -4.99
CA VAL A 254 21.25 -8.83 -6.34
C VAL A 254 20.19 -7.74 -6.40
N PHE A 255 20.39 -6.75 -7.27
CA PHE A 255 19.39 -5.71 -7.57
C PHE A 255 18.69 -6.05 -8.88
N THR A 256 17.39 -6.19 -8.85
CA THR A 256 16.60 -6.45 -10.07
C THR A 256 16.16 -5.17 -10.78
N GLY A 257 16.24 -4.01 -10.09
CA GLY A 257 15.53 -2.83 -10.52
C GLY A 257 14.00 -3.01 -10.42
N ARG A 258 13.25 -2.19 -11.14
CA ARG A 258 11.80 -2.29 -11.19
C ARG A 258 11.37 -3.45 -12.08
N VAL A 259 10.71 -4.45 -11.50
CA VAL A 259 10.19 -5.63 -12.20
C VAL A 259 8.66 -5.64 -12.22
N SER A 260 8.06 -6.26 -13.23
CA SER A 260 6.60 -6.45 -13.34
C SER A 260 6.11 -7.76 -12.69
N ASN A 261 7.00 -8.74 -12.56
CA ASN A 261 6.75 -10.09 -12.03
C ASN A 261 7.28 -10.26 -10.60
N VAL A 262 6.97 -9.31 -9.72
CA VAL A 262 7.41 -9.32 -8.31
C VAL A 262 7.13 -10.66 -7.63
N VAL A 263 5.99 -11.28 -7.93
CA VAL A 263 5.60 -12.57 -7.35
C VAL A 263 6.62 -13.68 -7.62
N ASP A 264 7.18 -13.75 -8.84
CA ASP A 264 8.19 -14.77 -9.19
C ASP A 264 9.42 -14.66 -8.26
N TYR A 265 9.87 -13.44 -8.00
CA TYR A 265 11.03 -13.19 -7.13
C TYR A 265 10.73 -13.42 -5.65
N LEU A 266 9.53 -13.06 -5.19
CA LEU A 266 9.11 -13.38 -3.82
C LEU A 266 9.05 -14.89 -3.61
N GLN A 267 8.49 -15.64 -4.56
CA GLN A 267 8.44 -17.10 -4.50
C GLN A 267 9.81 -17.77 -4.62
N CYS A 268 10.84 -17.08 -5.12
CA CYS A 268 12.22 -17.57 -5.11
C CYS A 268 12.89 -17.45 -3.73
N ALA A 269 12.39 -16.63 -2.82
CA ALA A 269 13.02 -16.31 -1.55
C ALA A 269 12.65 -17.31 -0.43
N ASP A 270 13.36 -17.21 0.69
CA ASP A 270 13.11 -17.97 1.92
C ASP A 270 12.63 -17.06 3.05
N TYR A 271 13.08 -15.80 3.09
CA TYR A 271 12.73 -14.80 4.11
C TYR A 271 12.41 -13.46 3.48
N TYR A 272 11.48 -12.74 4.08
CA TYR A 272 11.23 -11.34 3.74
C TYR A 272 11.90 -10.42 4.76
N ILE A 273 12.72 -9.46 4.30
CA ILE A 273 13.42 -8.52 5.18
C ILE A 273 13.04 -7.08 4.85
N SER A 274 12.74 -6.27 5.87
CA SER A 274 12.48 -4.84 5.73
C SER A 274 13.02 -4.04 6.90
N ASN A 275 13.79 -2.98 6.61
CA ASN A 275 14.33 -2.05 7.60
C ASN A 275 13.67 -0.66 7.54
N SER A 276 12.43 -0.56 7.09
CA SER A 276 11.73 0.72 6.93
C SER A 276 11.65 1.50 8.24
N GLN A 277 11.78 2.82 8.14
CA GLN A 277 11.63 3.74 9.26
C GLN A 277 10.17 4.05 9.56
N SER A 278 9.33 4.13 8.51
CA SER A 278 7.90 4.41 8.62
C SER A 278 7.14 3.85 7.42
N GLU A 279 5.91 3.42 7.67
CA GLU A 279 4.97 2.90 6.68
C GLU A 279 3.55 3.28 7.07
N GLY A 280 2.66 3.45 6.10
CA GLY A 280 1.22 3.51 6.38
C GLY A 280 0.66 2.10 6.63
N MET A 281 0.87 1.21 5.67
CA MET A 281 0.75 -0.24 5.78
C MET A 281 1.75 -0.86 4.79
N SER A 282 2.53 -1.82 5.25
CA SER A 282 3.58 -2.42 4.42
C SER A 282 3.03 -3.50 3.50
N MET A 283 2.50 -3.10 2.33
CA MET A 283 1.96 -4.04 1.35
C MET A 283 3.01 -5.04 0.86
N ALA A 284 4.24 -4.60 0.68
CA ALA A 284 5.33 -5.47 0.24
C ALA A 284 5.65 -6.58 1.26
N VAL A 285 5.52 -6.29 2.56
CA VAL A 285 5.60 -7.32 3.62
C VAL A 285 4.43 -8.29 3.51
N CYS A 286 3.18 -7.78 3.35
CA CYS A 286 2.00 -8.64 3.18
C CYS A 286 2.12 -9.55 1.94
N GLU A 287 2.64 -9.03 0.82
CA GLU A 287 2.90 -9.80 -0.40
C GLU A 287 3.93 -10.92 -0.16
N GLY A 288 5.04 -10.61 0.51
CA GLY A 288 6.05 -11.59 0.89
C GLY A 288 5.50 -12.66 1.83
N MET A 289 4.79 -12.25 2.89
CA MET A 289 4.15 -13.18 3.83
C MET A 289 3.06 -14.02 3.16
N SER A 290 2.33 -13.47 2.20
CA SER A 290 1.36 -14.23 1.40
C SER A 290 2.04 -15.31 0.55
N CYS A 291 3.28 -15.10 0.09
CA CYS A 291 4.12 -16.15 -0.52
C CYS A 291 4.70 -17.13 0.52
N GLY A 292 4.36 -17.00 1.80
CA GLY A 292 4.83 -17.89 2.88
C GLY A 292 6.20 -17.50 3.44
N LEU A 293 6.74 -16.32 3.11
CA LEU A 293 8.05 -15.88 3.60
C LEU A 293 7.96 -15.45 5.06
N PHE A 294 8.88 -15.95 5.88
CA PHE A 294 8.99 -15.53 7.28
C PHE A 294 9.51 -14.10 7.36
N PRO A 295 8.81 -13.17 8.08
CA PRO A 295 9.15 -11.76 8.09
C PRO A 295 10.22 -11.42 9.14
N ILE A 296 11.25 -10.68 8.69
CA ILE A 296 12.32 -10.07 9.50
C ILE A 296 12.20 -8.55 9.32
N LEU A 297 11.68 -7.85 10.30
CA LEU A 297 11.17 -6.51 10.11
C LEU A 297 11.72 -5.52 11.14
N SER A 298 11.93 -4.25 10.76
CA SER A 298 12.16 -3.19 11.74
C SER A 298 10.97 -3.04 12.69
N ASP A 299 11.25 -2.68 13.94
CA ASP A 299 10.23 -2.51 14.98
C ASP A 299 9.48 -1.18 14.82
N ILE A 300 8.52 -1.19 13.91
CA ILE A 300 7.60 -0.06 13.69
C ILE A 300 6.15 -0.52 13.78
N PRO A 301 5.20 0.35 14.16
CA PRO A 301 3.79 -0.02 14.32
C PRO A 301 3.17 -0.72 13.10
N ALA A 302 3.50 -0.25 11.89
CA ALA A 302 2.98 -0.85 10.66
C ALA A 302 3.48 -2.29 10.42
N HIS A 303 4.70 -2.63 10.83
CA HIS A 303 5.25 -3.98 10.75
C HIS A 303 4.65 -4.90 11.83
N ARG A 304 4.50 -4.39 13.07
CA ARG A 304 3.82 -5.12 14.14
C ARG A 304 2.39 -5.47 13.76
N ASN A 305 1.63 -4.51 13.21
CA ASN A 305 0.26 -4.73 12.74
C ASN A 305 0.12 -5.92 11.77
N VAL A 306 1.14 -6.18 10.95
CA VAL A 306 1.10 -7.25 9.93
C VAL A 306 1.67 -8.58 10.44
N ALA A 307 2.67 -8.57 11.32
CA ALA A 307 3.48 -9.77 11.60
C ALA A 307 3.48 -10.22 13.07
N GLU A 308 2.95 -9.42 14.01
CA GLU A 308 2.97 -9.78 15.44
C GLU A 308 2.17 -11.06 15.73
N GLY A 309 1.03 -11.25 15.07
CA GLY A 309 0.16 -12.42 15.24
C GLY A 309 0.74 -13.76 14.80
N ILE A 310 1.87 -13.77 14.07
CA ILE A 310 2.58 -15.00 13.66
C ILE A 310 3.99 -15.12 14.26
N GLY A 311 4.33 -14.27 15.23
CA GLY A 311 5.65 -14.28 15.87
C GLY A 311 6.77 -13.79 14.95
N GLY A 312 6.51 -12.85 14.05
CA GLY A 312 7.54 -12.22 13.22
C GLY A 312 8.67 -11.61 14.05
N VAL A 313 9.89 -11.63 13.52
CA VAL A 313 11.05 -11.05 14.20
C VAL A 313 11.09 -9.55 13.96
N PHE A 314 11.15 -8.78 15.05
CA PHE A 314 11.22 -7.33 15.03
C PHE A 314 12.63 -6.87 15.46
N LEU A 315 13.25 -6.11 14.56
CA LEU A 315 14.62 -5.65 14.71
C LEU A 315 14.68 -4.32 15.45
N SER A 316 15.46 -4.26 16.50
CA SER A 316 15.86 -2.99 17.11
C SER A 316 16.82 -2.22 16.20
N HIS A 317 16.91 -0.91 16.37
CA HIS A 317 17.90 -0.09 15.69
C HIS A 317 19.09 0.19 16.63
N PRO A 318 20.36 0.04 16.21
CA PRO A 318 20.86 -0.47 14.93
C PRO A 318 20.56 -1.95 14.72
N MET A 319 20.56 -2.38 13.46
CA MET A 319 20.22 -3.76 13.09
C MET A 319 21.15 -4.77 13.77
N ASN A 320 20.54 -5.66 14.54
CA ASN A 320 21.21 -6.83 15.08
C ASN A 320 20.33 -8.05 14.80
N ILE A 321 20.78 -8.91 13.89
CA ILE A 321 20.03 -10.09 13.45
C ILE A 321 20.85 -11.33 13.76
N CYS A 322 20.29 -12.22 14.57
CA CYS A 322 20.77 -13.56 14.77
C CYS A 322 19.94 -14.52 13.92
N MET A 323 20.46 -14.91 12.75
CA MET A 323 19.75 -15.83 11.85
C MET A 323 19.53 -17.22 12.48
N GLU A 324 20.39 -17.66 13.39
CA GLU A 324 20.21 -18.93 14.12
C GLU A 324 18.96 -18.92 15.00
N GLU A 325 18.66 -17.78 15.63
CA GLU A 325 17.41 -17.60 16.38
C GLU A 325 16.20 -17.58 15.44
N ILE A 326 16.31 -16.89 14.30
CA ILE A 326 15.23 -16.82 13.30
C ILE A 326 14.90 -18.20 12.75
N VAL A 327 15.92 -19.00 12.40
CA VAL A 327 15.72 -20.36 11.90
C VAL A 327 15.01 -21.26 12.94
N ARG A 328 15.28 -21.07 14.24
CA ARG A 328 14.57 -21.81 15.31
C ARG A 328 13.09 -21.44 15.44
N HIS A 329 12.73 -20.22 15.10
CA HIS A 329 11.34 -19.69 15.17
C HIS A 329 10.61 -19.76 13.84
N HIS A 330 11.17 -20.43 12.83
CA HIS A 330 10.60 -20.52 11.49
C HIS A 330 9.21 -21.15 11.50
N THR A 331 8.20 -20.33 11.19
CA THR A 331 6.80 -20.77 11.07
C THR A 331 6.58 -21.39 9.68
N ASN A 332 5.73 -22.42 9.61
CA ASN A 332 5.36 -23.08 8.36
C ASN A 332 4.82 -22.04 7.34
N PRO A 333 5.33 -22.02 6.08
CA PRO A 333 4.87 -21.09 5.04
C PRO A 333 3.37 -21.05 4.82
N HIS A 334 2.67 -22.19 4.92
CA HIS A 334 1.22 -22.25 4.77
C HIS A 334 0.48 -21.60 5.95
N VAL A 335 1.05 -21.62 7.16
CA VAL A 335 0.48 -20.92 8.32
C VAL A 335 0.59 -19.41 8.13
N ILE A 336 1.75 -18.93 7.63
CA ILE A 336 1.97 -17.50 7.32
C ILE A 336 0.98 -17.04 6.24
N HIS A 337 0.88 -17.80 5.14
CA HIS A 337 -0.07 -17.51 4.06
C HIS A 337 -1.52 -17.44 4.58
N HIS A 338 -1.95 -18.44 5.34
CA HIS A 338 -3.31 -18.51 5.87
C HIS A 338 -3.62 -17.34 6.82
N PHE A 339 -2.65 -16.93 7.63
CA PHE A 339 -2.79 -15.74 8.46
C PHE A 339 -3.04 -14.48 7.61
N ILE A 340 -2.29 -14.29 6.52
CA ILE A 340 -2.49 -13.17 5.59
C ILE A 340 -3.84 -13.27 4.90
N GLU A 341 -4.24 -14.45 4.45
CA GLU A 341 -5.54 -14.69 3.82
C GLU A 341 -6.70 -14.25 4.72
N GLN A 342 -6.65 -14.63 6.00
CA GLN A 342 -7.72 -14.34 6.96
C GLN A 342 -7.76 -12.89 7.44
N ASN A 343 -6.63 -12.18 7.46
CA ASN A 343 -6.55 -10.85 8.08
C ASN A 343 -6.28 -9.71 7.08
N PHE A 344 -5.64 -10.01 5.94
CA PHE A 344 -5.12 -9.01 5.01
C PHE A 344 -5.39 -9.36 3.54
N SER A 345 -6.35 -10.22 3.24
CA SER A 345 -6.76 -10.46 1.85
C SER A 345 -7.59 -9.30 1.30
N ILE A 346 -7.64 -9.18 -0.03
CA ILE A 346 -8.52 -8.23 -0.70
C ILE A 346 -9.97 -8.43 -0.29
N ASP A 347 -10.41 -9.67 -0.04
CA ASP A 347 -11.78 -9.96 0.36
C ASP A 347 -12.10 -9.41 1.76
N VAL A 348 -11.18 -9.54 2.72
CA VAL A 348 -11.30 -8.94 4.06
C VAL A 348 -11.34 -7.42 3.96
N MET A 349 -10.45 -6.81 3.18
CA MET A 349 -10.45 -5.37 2.92
C MET A 349 -11.81 -4.90 2.37
N VAL A 350 -12.31 -5.56 1.34
CA VAL A 350 -13.58 -5.19 0.70
C VAL A 350 -14.76 -5.33 1.65
N GLN A 351 -14.82 -6.38 2.47
CA GLN A 351 -15.84 -6.54 3.50
C GLN A 351 -15.83 -5.35 4.48
N GLY A 352 -14.64 -4.92 4.92
CA GLY A 352 -14.49 -3.74 5.79
C GLY A 352 -15.03 -2.46 5.17
N TYR A 353 -14.70 -2.18 3.89
CA TYR A 353 -15.21 -1.00 3.19
C TYR A 353 -16.73 -1.08 2.96
N VAL A 354 -17.26 -2.24 2.58
CA VAL A 354 -18.70 -2.44 2.41
C VAL A 354 -19.46 -2.21 3.72
N GLN A 355 -18.94 -2.74 4.83
CA GLN A 355 -19.53 -2.49 6.15
C GLN A 355 -19.49 -0.99 6.50
N ALA A 356 -18.37 -0.31 6.24
CA ALA A 356 -18.26 1.12 6.46
C ALA A 356 -19.26 1.94 5.65
N TYR A 357 -19.55 1.55 4.40
CA TYR A 357 -20.57 2.20 3.57
C TYR A 357 -21.98 2.01 4.17
N TYR A 358 -22.32 0.82 4.62
CA TYR A 358 -23.61 0.59 5.29
C TYR A 358 -23.75 1.38 6.59
N ASP A 359 -22.67 1.47 7.38
CA ASP A 359 -22.68 2.22 8.64
C ASP A 359 -22.92 3.72 8.41
N VAL A 360 -22.32 4.28 7.36
CA VAL A 360 -22.51 5.69 6.97
C VAL A 360 -23.93 5.95 6.50
N MET A 361 -24.55 5.00 5.80
CA MET A 361 -25.94 5.12 5.34
C MET A 361 -26.97 4.96 6.47
N LYS A 362 -26.67 4.22 7.53
CA LYS A 362 -27.55 4.07 8.70
C LYS A 362 -27.58 5.27 9.63
N ARG A 363 -26.57 6.13 9.57
CA ARG A 363 -26.52 7.39 10.34
C ARG A 363 -27.38 8.46 9.68
N LEU A 364 -28.70 8.32 9.80
CA LEU A 364 -29.71 9.33 9.44
C LEU A 364 -29.95 10.24 10.63
#